data_72ea6f53508cf0f4471d627024cd439e
#
_entry.id   72ea6f53508cf0f4471d627024cd439e
#
_cell.length_a   1.000
_cell.length_b   1.000
_cell.length_c   1.000
_cell.angle_alpha   90.00
_cell.angle_beta   90.00
_cell.angle_gamma   90.00
#
_symmetry.space_group_name_H-M   'P 1'
#
loop_
_entity.id
_entity.type
_entity.pdbx_description
1 polymer ?
#
loop_
_entity_poly.entity_id
_entity_poly.type
_entity_poly.pdbx_seq_one_letter_code
_entity_poly.pdbx_strand_id
1 'polypeptide(L)'
;MAVTKKELIREYTRAIQEGNAAIFAGAGLSRPSGFVDWKGLLKPLASDIKLDIDKEHDLLSVAQYYRNQRRTRSGINQAIMDAFSKDVATNENAQIITRLPIFTYWTTNYDDVIENGIK
;
A
#
# COMPACT_ATOMS: atom_id res chain seq x y z
N MET A 1 -5.35 -20.51 18.38
CA MET A 1 -4.06 -20.38 19.07
C MET A 1 -3.24 -19.27 18.44
N ALA A 2 -2.66 -18.43 19.26
CA ALA A 2 -1.81 -17.35 18.77
C ALA A 2 -0.42 -17.88 18.46
N VAL A 3 0.13 -17.55 17.31
CA VAL A 3 1.52 -17.86 16.92
C VAL A 3 2.45 -16.88 17.66
N THR A 4 3.47 -17.38 18.30
CA THR A 4 4.46 -16.53 18.95
C THR A 4 5.39 -15.89 17.93
N LYS A 5 6.02 -14.77 18.28
CA LYS A 5 7.01 -14.11 17.44
C LYS A 5 8.16 -15.06 17.07
N LYS A 6 8.60 -15.87 18.04
CA LYS A 6 9.68 -16.86 17.85
C LYS A 6 9.29 -17.93 16.84
N GLU A 7 8.07 -18.44 16.93
CA GLU A 7 7.54 -19.43 15.98
C GLU A 7 7.41 -18.83 14.57
N LEU A 8 6.91 -17.62 14.46
CA LEU A 8 6.80 -16.93 13.19
C LEU A 8 8.17 -16.77 12.52
N ILE A 9 9.16 -16.28 13.25
CA ILE A 9 10.52 -16.12 12.73
C ILE A 9 11.09 -17.45 12.27
N ARG A 10 10.94 -18.52 13.07
CA ARG A 10 11.44 -19.86 12.73
C ARG A 10 10.79 -20.40 11.46
N GLU A 11 9.48 -20.38 11.37
CA GLU A 11 8.74 -20.92 10.24
C GLU A 11 8.97 -20.12 8.96
N TYR A 12 8.99 -18.80 9.08
CA TYR A 12 9.22 -17.92 7.93
C TYR A 12 10.66 -18.05 7.42
N THR A 13 11.63 -18.14 8.32
CA THR A 13 13.04 -18.38 7.95
C THR A 13 13.18 -19.68 7.18
N ARG A 14 12.51 -20.75 7.63
CA ARG A 14 12.48 -22.02 6.92
C ARG A 14 11.90 -21.85 5.51
N ALA A 15 10.77 -21.17 5.38
CA ALA A 15 10.14 -20.93 4.09
C ALA A 15 11.05 -20.14 3.14
N ILE A 16 11.78 -19.14 3.65
CA ILE A 16 12.76 -18.38 2.87
C ILE A 16 13.87 -19.32 2.36
N GLN A 17 14.43 -20.15 3.24
CA GLN A 17 15.51 -21.09 2.89
C GLN A 17 15.07 -22.10 1.84
N GLU A 18 13.82 -22.52 1.88
CA GLU A 18 13.24 -23.47 0.93
C GLU A 18 12.74 -22.83 -0.36
N GLY A 19 12.81 -21.49 -0.48
CA GLY A 19 12.34 -20.76 -1.65
C GLY A 19 10.82 -20.65 -1.75
N ASN A 20 10.10 -20.85 -0.64
CA ASN A 20 8.63 -20.90 -0.59
C ASN A 20 8.01 -19.65 0.04
N ALA A 21 8.82 -18.65 0.39
CA ALA A 21 8.32 -17.43 1.00
C ALA A 21 7.89 -16.40 -0.05
N ALA A 22 6.87 -15.62 0.27
CA ALA A 22 6.43 -14.48 -0.50
C ALA A 22 6.07 -13.34 0.44
N ILE A 23 6.05 -12.13 -0.08
CA ILE A 23 5.62 -10.93 0.64
C ILE A 23 4.39 -10.36 -0.01
N PHE A 24 3.41 -10.00 0.79
CA PHE A 24 2.28 -9.19 0.38
C PHE A 24 2.37 -7.85 1.12
N ALA A 25 2.71 -6.79 0.38
CA ALA A 25 2.94 -5.46 0.95
C ALA A 25 1.75 -4.55 0.70
N GLY A 26 1.26 -3.93 1.75
CA GLY A 26 0.22 -2.91 1.68
C GLY A 26 0.78 -1.49 1.83
N ALA A 27 -0.10 -0.51 1.93
CA ALA A 27 0.24 0.91 2.01
C ALA A 27 1.12 1.27 3.21
N GLY A 28 1.05 0.48 4.29
CA GLY A 28 1.89 0.68 5.47
C GLY A 28 3.37 0.61 5.20
N LEU A 29 3.81 -0.19 4.22
CA LEU A 29 5.21 -0.27 3.83
C LEU A 29 5.69 1.02 3.17
N SER A 30 4.83 1.74 2.47
CA SER A 30 5.16 2.94 1.72
C SER A 30 5.00 4.23 2.52
N ARG A 31 4.31 4.21 3.66
CA ARG A 31 4.09 5.40 4.50
C ARG A 31 5.38 6.08 4.97
N PRO A 32 6.42 5.36 5.41
CA PRO A 32 7.69 6.01 5.78
C PRO A 32 8.38 6.75 4.64
N SER A 33 8.03 6.44 3.39
CA SER A 33 8.52 7.17 2.20
C SER A 33 7.69 8.41 1.87
N GLY A 34 6.65 8.71 2.65
CA GLY A 34 5.81 9.89 2.48
C GLY A 34 4.56 9.67 1.64
N PHE A 35 4.26 8.43 1.24
CA PHE A 35 3.04 8.13 0.49
C PHE A 35 1.83 8.01 1.41
N VAL A 36 0.67 8.42 0.89
CA VAL A 36 -0.61 8.33 1.60
C VAL A 36 -1.18 6.91 1.53
N ASP A 37 -1.99 6.54 2.53
CA ASP A 37 -2.82 5.35 2.47
C ASP A 37 -4.12 5.62 1.68
N TRP A 38 -4.97 4.61 1.56
CA TRP A 38 -6.26 4.73 0.86
C TRP A 38 -7.14 5.84 1.44
N LYS A 39 -7.19 5.96 2.76
CA LYS A 39 -7.97 7.00 3.41
C LYS A 39 -7.43 8.39 3.08
N GLY A 40 -6.12 8.57 3.14
CA GLY A 40 -5.47 9.82 2.77
C GLY A 40 -5.68 10.18 1.30
N LEU A 41 -5.64 9.18 0.41
CA LEU A 41 -5.90 9.38 -1.02
C LEU A 41 -7.32 9.85 -1.30
N LEU A 42 -8.31 9.25 -0.62
CA LEU A 42 -9.72 9.54 -0.87
C LEU A 42 -10.24 10.77 -0.12
N LYS A 43 -9.51 11.26 0.87
CA LYS A 43 -9.95 12.39 1.70
C LYS A 43 -10.33 13.64 0.89
N PRO A 44 -9.50 14.14 -0.04
CA PRO A 44 -9.89 15.30 -0.86
C PRO A 44 -11.10 15.02 -1.75
N LEU A 45 -11.22 13.78 -2.27
CA LEU A 45 -12.36 13.40 -3.10
C LEU A 45 -13.66 13.36 -2.30
N ALA A 46 -13.60 12.82 -1.08
CA ALA A 46 -14.75 12.80 -0.16
C ALA A 46 -15.20 14.24 0.17
N SER A 47 -14.25 15.11 0.48
CA SER A 47 -14.54 16.53 0.77
C SER A 47 -15.20 17.23 -0.42
N ASP A 48 -14.78 16.92 -1.63
CA ASP A 48 -15.33 17.49 -2.86
C ASP A 48 -16.81 17.15 -3.07
N ILE A 49 -17.25 16.01 -2.57
CA ILE A 49 -18.65 15.58 -2.60
C ILE A 49 -19.35 15.73 -1.24
N LYS A 50 -18.76 16.52 -0.34
CA LYS A 50 -19.30 16.84 0.99
C LYS A 50 -19.51 15.64 1.90
N LEU A 51 -18.64 14.63 1.79
CA LEU A 51 -18.57 13.50 2.71
C LEU A 51 -17.43 13.71 3.71
N ASP A 52 -17.69 13.33 4.95
CA ASP A 52 -16.65 13.26 5.99
C ASP A 52 -16.06 11.84 5.98
N ILE A 53 -14.84 11.69 5.49
CA ILE A 53 -14.20 10.39 5.35
C ILE A 53 -13.97 9.68 6.69
N ASP A 54 -13.89 10.43 7.78
CA ASP A 54 -13.70 9.84 9.11
C ASP A 54 -14.96 9.12 9.62
N LYS A 55 -16.11 9.43 9.03
CA LYS A 55 -17.39 8.77 9.33
C LYS A 55 -17.71 7.63 8.38
N GLU A 56 -16.90 7.42 7.34
CA GLU A 56 -17.14 6.38 6.37
C GLU A 56 -16.33 5.12 6.73
N HIS A 57 -17.01 3.97 6.76
CA HIS A 57 -16.39 2.70 7.11
C HIS A 57 -15.92 1.92 5.89
N ASP A 58 -16.47 2.22 4.71
CA ASP A 58 -16.14 1.55 3.46
C ASP A 58 -15.56 2.53 2.46
N LEU A 59 -14.23 2.51 2.35
CA LEU A 59 -13.49 3.41 1.46
C LEU A 59 -13.79 3.16 -0.02
N LEU A 60 -14.08 1.91 -0.39
CA LEU A 60 -14.46 1.57 -1.76
C LEU A 60 -15.77 2.24 -2.15
N SER A 61 -16.74 2.26 -1.23
CA SER A 61 -17.99 2.98 -1.42
C SER A 61 -17.80 4.48 -1.60
N VAL A 62 -16.87 5.10 -0.88
CA VAL A 62 -16.53 6.53 -1.05
C VAL A 62 -16.05 6.81 -2.47
N ALA A 63 -15.17 5.98 -3.00
CA ALA A 63 -14.70 6.12 -4.39
C ALA A 63 -15.86 5.95 -5.38
N GLN A 64 -16.76 5.01 -5.12
CA GLN A 64 -17.93 4.78 -5.97
C GLN A 64 -18.91 5.96 -5.94
N TYR A 65 -19.17 6.54 -4.75
CA TYR A 65 -20.01 7.75 -4.62
C TYR A 65 -19.43 8.92 -5.40
N TYR A 66 -18.13 9.14 -5.29
CA TYR A 66 -17.45 10.18 -6.05
C TYR A 66 -17.64 9.97 -7.56
N ARG A 67 -17.36 8.74 -8.04
CA ARG A 67 -17.53 8.39 -9.46
C ARG A 67 -18.97 8.63 -9.93
N ASN A 68 -19.94 8.22 -9.12
CA ASN A 68 -21.36 8.36 -9.47
C ASN A 68 -21.77 9.83 -9.54
N GLN A 69 -21.33 10.64 -8.60
CA GLN A 69 -21.67 12.07 -8.56
C GLN A 69 -20.99 12.85 -9.68
N ARG A 70 -19.72 12.57 -9.97
CA ARG A 70 -18.95 13.24 -11.02
C ARG A 70 -19.14 12.60 -12.39
N ARG A 71 -19.73 11.43 -12.48
CA ARG A 71 -19.99 10.66 -13.70
C ARG A 71 -18.73 10.31 -14.50
N THR A 72 -17.56 10.35 -13.86
CA THR A 72 -16.28 10.04 -14.48
C THR A 72 -15.28 9.56 -13.44
N ARG A 73 -14.28 8.82 -13.89
CA ARG A 73 -13.15 8.39 -13.06
C ARG A 73 -11.96 9.35 -13.11
N SER A 74 -12.02 10.39 -13.92
CA SER A 74 -10.85 11.25 -14.15
C SER A 74 -10.30 11.86 -12.86
N GLY A 75 -11.15 12.29 -11.94
CA GLY A 75 -10.72 12.84 -10.64
C GLY A 75 -10.00 11.81 -9.78
N ILE A 76 -10.48 10.57 -9.77
CA ILE A 76 -9.84 9.46 -9.03
C ILE A 76 -8.48 9.15 -9.66
N ASN A 77 -8.42 9.01 -10.98
CA ASN A 77 -7.17 8.74 -11.70
C ASN A 77 -6.14 9.85 -11.46
N GLN A 78 -6.58 11.10 -11.49
CA GLN A 78 -5.69 12.24 -11.22
C GLN A 78 -5.17 12.22 -9.78
N ALA A 79 -6.01 11.92 -8.81
CA ALA A 79 -5.60 11.79 -7.41
C ALA A 79 -4.53 10.70 -7.22
N ILE A 80 -4.69 9.56 -7.89
CA ILE A 80 -3.70 8.48 -7.87
C ILE A 80 -2.39 8.95 -8.49
N MET A 81 -2.43 9.57 -9.64
CA MET A 81 -1.23 10.09 -10.30
C MET A 81 -0.51 11.13 -9.44
N ASP A 82 -1.24 12.07 -8.87
CA ASP A 82 -0.65 13.12 -8.04
C ASP A 82 -0.02 12.55 -6.76
N ALA A 83 -0.64 11.54 -6.17
CA ALA A 83 -0.16 10.95 -4.93
C ALA A 83 1.05 10.02 -5.12
N PHE A 84 1.15 9.30 -6.24
CA PHE A 84 2.11 8.21 -6.42
C PHE A 84 3.11 8.43 -7.56
N SER A 85 3.08 9.56 -8.25
CA SER A 85 4.07 9.88 -9.30
C SER A 85 5.40 10.45 -8.76
N LYS A 86 5.51 10.61 -7.46
CA LYS A 86 6.74 11.11 -6.83
C LYS A 86 7.86 10.08 -6.98
N ASP A 87 9.01 10.53 -7.45
CA ASP A 87 10.23 9.73 -7.42
C ASP A 87 10.81 9.82 -5.99
N VAL A 88 10.51 8.85 -5.18
CA VAL A 88 10.91 8.80 -3.76
C VAL A 88 11.83 7.60 -3.55
N ALA A 89 12.92 7.84 -2.82
CA ALA A 89 13.81 6.76 -2.39
C ALA A 89 13.05 5.75 -1.54
N THR A 90 13.50 4.49 -1.59
CA THR A 90 12.97 3.43 -0.72
C THR A 90 13.15 3.79 0.75
N ASN A 91 12.51 3.05 1.65
CA ASN A 91 12.63 3.24 3.10
C ASN A 91 13.33 2.04 3.75
N GLU A 92 13.67 2.19 5.04
CA GLU A 92 14.41 1.18 5.79
C GLU A 92 13.70 -0.19 5.78
N ASN A 93 12.40 -0.21 6.01
CA ASN A 93 11.64 -1.46 6.05
C ASN A 93 11.67 -2.18 4.68
N ALA A 94 11.48 -1.44 3.61
CA ALA A 94 11.57 -1.98 2.25
C ALA A 94 12.99 -2.48 1.95
N GLN A 95 14.01 -1.77 2.39
CA GLN A 95 15.41 -2.20 2.23
C GLN A 95 15.69 -3.51 2.96
N ILE A 96 15.18 -3.67 4.19
CA ILE A 96 15.33 -4.91 4.96
C ILE A 96 14.68 -6.08 4.21
N ILE A 97 13.44 -5.89 3.78
CA ILE A 97 12.66 -6.93 3.10
C ILE A 97 13.33 -7.35 1.79
N THR A 98 13.81 -6.39 0.99
CA THR A 98 14.39 -6.67 -0.33
C THR A 98 15.78 -7.28 -0.27
N ARG A 99 16.45 -7.23 0.90
CA ARG A 99 17.71 -7.94 1.13
C ARG A 99 17.52 -9.42 1.41
N LEU A 100 16.32 -9.84 1.78
CA LEU A 100 16.03 -11.26 2.02
C LEU A 100 15.92 -11.99 0.68
N PRO A 101 16.31 -13.28 0.62
CA PRO A 101 16.21 -14.06 -0.62
C PRO A 101 14.75 -14.51 -0.87
N ILE A 102 13.89 -13.53 -1.07
CA ILE A 102 12.47 -13.73 -1.39
C ILE A 102 12.26 -13.27 -2.83
N PHE A 103 11.68 -14.14 -3.65
CA PHE A 103 11.56 -13.91 -5.09
C PHE A 103 10.19 -13.41 -5.52
N THR A 104 9.19 -13.47 -4.64
CA THR A 104 7.82 -13.14 -4.97
C THR A 104 7.28 -12.04 -4.06
N TYR A 105 6.85 -10.96 -4.67
CA TYR A 105 6.25 -9.82 -3.99
C TYR A 105 4.88 -9.54 -4.60
N TRP A 106 3.88 -9.43 -3.75
CA TRP A 106 2.52 -9.02 -4.13
C TRP A 106 2.24 -7.67 -3.50
N THR A 107 1.67 -6.75 -4.23
CA THR A 107 1.29 -5.46 -3.68
C THR A 107 0.09 -4.87 -4.39
N THR A 108 -0.72 -4.13 -3.64
CA THR A 108 -1.78 -3.29 -4.16
C THR A 108 -1.35 -1.82 -4.23
N ASN A 109 -0.10 -1.52 -3.89
CA ASN A 109 0.44 -0.16 -3.88
C ASN A 109 0.69 0.35 -5.30
N TYR A 110 0.51 1.65 -5.50
CA TYR A 110 0.76 2.30 -6.79
C TYR A 110 2.17 2.92 -6.90
N ASP A 111 2.93 2.89 -5.80
CA ASP A 111 4.30 3.41 -5.76
C ASP A 111 5.32 2.32 -6.15
N ASP A 112 6.57 2.72 -6.29
CA ASP A 112 7.68 1.85 -6.66
C ASP A 112 8.72 1.69 -5.53
N VAL A 113 8.27 1.79 -4.28
CA VAL A 113 9.13 1.67 -3.09
C VAL A 113 9.86 0.31 -3.05
N ILE A 114 9.17 -0.78 -3.37
CA ILE A 114 9.76 -2.12 -3.39
C ILE A 114 10.79 -2.23 -4.51
N GLU A 115 10.43 -1.79 -5.72
CA GLU A 115 11.31 -1.83 -6.89
C GLU A 115 12.59 -1.02 -6.64
N ASN A 116 12.47 0.13 -6.00
CA ASN A 116 13.63 0.95 -5.62
C ASN A 116 14.48 0.30 -4.55
N GLY A 117 13.90 -0.50 -3.67
CA GLY A 117 14.62 -1.29 -2.68
C GLY A 117 15.44 -2.42 -3.28
N ILE A 118 14.96 -3.02 -4.38
CA ILE A 118 15.63 -4.12 -5.08
C ILE A 118 16.84 -3.62 -5.87
N LYS A 119 16.79 -2.41 -6.38
CA LYS A 119 17.91 -1.79 -7.08
C LYS A 119 19.07 -1.55 -6.12
#